data_d5ebcea627cb3f636c3a95a20f547b98
#
_entry.id   d5ebcea627cb3f636c3a95a20f547b98
#
_cell.length_a   1.000
_cell.length_b   1.000
_cell.length_c   1.000
_cell.angle_alpha   90.00
_cell.angle_beta   90.00
_cell.angle_gamma   90.00
#
_symmetry.space_group_name_H-M   'P 1'
#
loop_
_entity.id
_entity.type
_entity.pdbx_description
1 polymer ?
#
loop_
_entity_poly.entity_id
_entity_poly.type
_entity_poly.pdbx_seq_one_letter_code
_entity_poly.pdbx_strand_id
1 'polypeptide(L)'
;VLRNVVSSGRPLLGICLGCQIMVAHSDENDTPTLGLVEGRCVRFDERLEEGGAPIRIPHMGWNTISRKQESPILKDVPADAAFYFVHGYYV
;
A
#
# COMPACT_ATOMS: atom_id res chain seq x y z
N VAL A 1 -9.65 -16.76 -8.76
CA VAL A 1 -10.83 -16.22 -8.06
C VAL A 1 -10.79 -14.70 -8.05
N LEU A 2 -9.77 -14.06 -7.50
CA LEU A 2 -9.72 -12.59 -7.42
C LEU A 2 -9.73 -11.90 -8.80
N ARG A 3 -9.01 -12.43 -9.79
CA ARG A 3 -9.03 -11.90 -11.15
C ARG A 3 -10.44 -11.93 -11.76
N ASN A 4 -11.17 -13.02 -11.53
CA ASN A 4 -12.55 -13.16 -12.00
C ASN A 4 -13.49 -12.16 -11.31
N VAL A 5 -13.29 -11.91 -10.03
CA VAL A 5 -14.07 -10.91 -9.28
C VAL A 5 -13.88 -9.52 -9.88
N VAL A 6 -12.63 -9.12 -10.12
CA VAL A 6 -12.31 -7.81 -10.69
C VAL A 6 -12.80 -7.69 -12.14
N SER A 7 -12.57 -8.71 -12.98
CA SER A 7 -13.02 -8.69 -14.37
C SER A 7 -14.54 -8.68 -14.52
N SER A 8 -15.27 -9.13 -13.50
CA SER A 8 -16.75 -9.04 -13.45
C SER A 8 -17.26 -7.65 -13.03
N GLY A 9 -16.37 -6.68 -12.80
CA GLY A 9 -16.71 -5.32 -12.38
C GLY A 9 -17.03 -5.16 -10.91
N ARG A 10 -16.76 -6.16 -10.09
CA ARG A 10 -16.95 -6.07 -8.64
C ARG A 10 -15.81 -5.29 -7.99
N PRO A 11 -16.10 -4.41 -7.02
CA PRO A 11 -15.05 -3.72 -6.30
C PRO A 11 -14.21 -4.67 -5.44
N LEU A 12 -12.92 -4.37 -5.36
CA LEU A 12 -11.96 -5.10 -4.54
C LEU A 12 -11.16 -4.09 -3.71
N LEU A 13 -11.13 -4.27 -2.41
CA LEU A 13 -10.29 -3.49 -1.50
C LEU A 13 -9.14 -4.35 -0.97
N GLY A 14 -7.91 -3.91 -1.20
CA GLY A 14 -6.71 -4.52 -0.66
C GLY A 14 -6.16 -3.71 0.51
N ILE A 15 -5.95 -4.36 1.65
CA ILE A 15 -5.36 -3.76 2.85
C ILE A 15 -4.07 -4.51 3.18
N CYS A 16 -2.98 -3.77 3.48
CA CYS A 16 -1.66 -4.31 3.80
C CYS A 16 -1.15 -5.25 2.69
N LEU A 17 -0.93 -6.53 3.00
CA LEU A 17 -0.57 -7.55 2.00
C LEU A 17 -1.55 -7.57 0.82
N GLY A 18 -2.84 -7.37 1.09
CA GLY A 18 -3.86 -7.35 0.04
C GLY A 18 -3.61 -6.26 -1.01
N CYS A 19 -3.17 -5.08 -0.61
CA CYS A 19 -2.79 -4.02 -1.55
C CYS A 19 -1.48 -4.39 -2.28
N GLN A 20 -0.52 -4.97 -1.60
CA GLN A 20 0.79 -5.32 -2.16
C GLN A 20 0.72 -6.41 -3.24
N ILE A 21 -0.23 -7.34 -3.15
CA ILE A 21 -0.40 -8.39 -4.15
C ILE A 21 -1.24 -7.98 -5.37
N MET A 22 -1.89 -6.82 -5.35
CA MET A 22 -2.69 -6.33 -6.47
C MET A 22 -1.84 -5.86 -7.65
N VAL A 23 -0.61 -5.47 -7.43
CA VAL A 23 0.35 -5.06 -8.47
C VAL A 23 0.95 -6.26 -9.19
N ALA A 24 1.85 -6.02 -10.15
CA ALA A 24 2.37 -7.09 -11.01
C ALA A 24 3.49 -7.90 -10.36
N HIS A 25 4.26 -7.30 -9.45
CA HIS A 25 5.45 -7.92 -8.87
C HIS A 25 5.76 -7.36 -7.49
N SER A 26 6.28 -8.21 -6.62
CA SER A 26 6.83 -7.82 -5.32
C SER A 26 8.31 -8.14 -5.23
N ASP A 27 9.10 -7.21 -4.71
CA ASP A 27 10.51 -7.43 -4.41
C ASP A 27 10.70 -8.39 -3.22
N GLU A 28 9.66 -8.60 -2.41
CA GLU A 28 9.68 -9.60 -1.36
C GLU A 28 9.72 -11.01 -1.97
N ASN A 29 10.85 -11.69 -1.78
CA ASN A 29 11.16 -12.99 -2.38
C ASN A 29 11.07 -13.01 -3.92
N ASP A 30 11.22 -11.86 -4.58
CA ASP A 30 11.17 -11.75 -6.05
C ASP A 30 9.94 -12.47 -6.64
N THR A 31 8.76 -12.07 -6.18
CA THR A 31 7.52 -12.82 -6.41
C THR A 31 6.60 -12.13 -7.42
N PRO A 32 6.18 -12.81 -8.51
CA PRO A 32 5.06 -12.34 -9.33
C PRO A 32 3.77 -12.30 -8.52
N THR A 33 2.99 -11.24 -8.70
CA THR A 33 1.73 -11.04 -8.00
C THR A 33 0.54 -10.96 -8.97
N LEU A 34 -0.61 -10.49 -8.54
CA LEU A 34 -1.86 -10.65 -9.32
C LEU A 34 -1.91 -9.80 -10.61
N GLY A 35 -1.20 -8.68 -10.67
CA GLY A 35 -1.20 -7.81 -11.85
C GLY A 35 -2.56 -7.18 -12.17
N LEU A 36 -3.35 -6.89 -11.14
CA LEU A 36 -4.66 -6.23 -11.31
C LEU A 36 -4.51 -4.72 -11.56
N VAL A 37 -3.43 -4.15 -11.05
CA VAL A 37 -3.07 -2.73 -11.18
C VAL A 37 -1.62 -2.65 -11.61
N GLU A 38 -1.28 -1.69 -12.46
CA GLU A 38 0.12 -1.42 -12.79
C GLU A 38 0.88 -0.97 -11.56
N GLY A 39 2.08 -1.46 -11.41
CA GLY A 39 2.94 -1.09 -10.30
C GLY A 39 3.76 -2.24 -9.78
N ARG A 40 4.50 -1.94 -8.75
CA ARG A 40 5.46 -2.83 -8.13
C ARG A 40 5.49 -2.59 -6.64
N CYS A 41 5.53 -3.66 -5.86
CA CYS A 41 5.74 -3.58 -4.42
C CYS A 41 7.25 -3.63 -4.13
N VAL A 42 7.78 -2.58 -3.52
CA VAL A 42 9.22 -2.43 -3.26
C VAL A 42 9.50 -2.23 -1.78
N ARG A 43 10.69 -2.63 -1.34
CA ARG A 43 11.13 -2.41 0.02
C ARG A 43 11.52 -0.94 0.23
N PHE A 44 11.30 -0.42 1.43
CA PHE A 44 11.84 0.88 1.83
C PHE A 44 13.38 0.88 1.73
N ASP A 45 13.92 1.94 1.19
CA ASP A 45 15.37 2.13 1.12
C ASP A 45 15.90 2.47 2.53
N GLU A 46 16.83 1.67 3.02
CA GLU A 46 17.45 1.85 4.34
C GLU A 46 18.28 3.14 4.45
N ARG A 47 18.58 3.77 3.31
CA ARG A 47 19.32 5.04 3.25
C ARG A 47 18.42 6.26 3.43
N LEU A 48 17.10 6.08 3.43
CA LEU A 48 16.16 7.18 3.64
C LEU A 48 16.31 7.76 5.04
N GLU A 49 16.23 9.09 5.12
CA GLU A 49 16.31 9.83 6.36
C GLU A 49 15.11 10.77 6.51
N GLU A 50 14.71 11.00 7.73
CA GLU A 50 13.72 12.00 8.11
C GLU A 50 14.27 12.82 9.26
N GLY A 51 14.33 14.15 9.08
CA GLY A 51 14.87 15.05 10.10
C GLY A 51 16.34 14.79 10.44
N GLY A 52 17.14 14.28 9.49
CA GLY A 52 18.56 13.97 9.70
C GLY A 52 18.83 12.65 10.41
N ALA A 53 17.81 11.83 10.63
CA ALA A 53 17.93 10.51 11.24
C ALA A 53 17.43 9.42 10.29
N PRO A 54 18.06 8.21 10.27
CA PRO A 54 17.58 7.09 9.47
C PRO A 54 16.14 6.73 9.82
N ILE A 55 15.33 6.44 8.80
CA ILE A 55 13.97 5.94 9.02
C ILE A 55 14.04 4.51 9.57
N ARG A 56 13.03 4.16 10.37
CA ARG A 56 12.88 2.79 10.87
C ARG A 56 12.10 1.94 9.86
N ILE A 57 12.61 0.76 9.59
CA ILE A 57 11.98 -0.24 8.74
C ILE A 57 11.74 -1.50 9.58
N PRO A 58 10.50 -2.02 9.65
CA PRO A 58 9.28 -1.54 8.96
C PRO A 58 8.74 -0.21 9.49
N HIS A 59 7.96 0.50 8.67
CA HIS A 59 7.13 1.60 9.12
C HIS A 59 6.05 1.05 10.04
N MET A 60 6.08 1.45 11.30
CA MET A 60 5.22 0.90 12.35
C MET A 60 4.75 2.02 13.25
N GLY A 61 3.43 2.21 13.33
CA GLY A 61 2.82 3.22 14.18
C GLY A 61 1.66 3.96 13.54
N TRP A 62 1.11 4.92 14.29
CA TRP A 62 0.03 5.79 13.84
C TRP A 62 0.56 6.92 12.97
N ASN A 63 -0.08 7.13 11.83
CA ASN A 63 0.25 8.24 10.94
C ASN A 63 -0.99 8.67 10.13
N THR A 64 -0.98 9.89 9.65
CA THR A 64 -2.00 10.40 8.73
C THR A 64 -1.67 10.00 7.30
N ILE A 65 -2.66 10.13 6.41
CA ILE A 65 -2.51 9.87 4.98
C ILE A 65 -2.63 11.17 4.19
N SER A 66 -1.91 11.24 3.08
CA SER A 66 -2.04 12.31 2.10
C SER A 66 -2.85 11.80 0.91
N ARG A 67 -4.07 12.31 0.74
CA ARG A 67 -4.93 11.91 -0.37
C ARG A 67 -4.45 12.55 -1.67
N LYS A 68 -4.24 11.74 -2.69
CA LYS A 68 -3.83 12.23 -4.01
C LYS A 68 -5.00 12.48 -4.95
N GLN A 69 -6.15 11.89 -4.63
CA GLN A 69 -7.40 12.07 -5.37
C GLN A 69 -8.58 11.78 -4.45
N GLU A 70 -9.76 12.25 -4.82
CA GLU A 70 -11.00 11.91 -4.14
C GLU A 70 -11.33 10.42 -4.30
N SER A 71 -11.83 9.82 -3.22
CA SER A 71 -12.24 8.42 -3.23
C SER A 71 -13.51 8.23 -2.40
N PRO A 72 -14.52 7.49 -2.92
CA PRO A 72 -15.75 7.23 -2.18
C PRO A 72 -15.53 6.54 -0.83
N ILE A 73 -14.53 5.69 -0.71
CA ILE A 73 -14.22 4.98 0.55
C ILE A 73 -13.65 5.88 1.64
N LEU A 74 -13.20 7.08 1.29
CA LEU A 74 -12.66 8.07 2.21
C LEU A 74 -13.58 9.27 2.43
N LYS A 75 -14.76 9.25 1.87
CA LYS A 75 -15.69 10.40 1.88
C LYS A 75 -15.98 10.96 3.27
N ASP A 76 -16.24 10.08 4.23
CA ASP A 76 -16.60 10.47 5.59
C ASP A 76 -15.43 10.32 6.59
N VAL A 77 -14.22 10.12 6.08
CA VAL A 77 -13.01 10.05 6.90
C VAL A 77 -12.39 11.44 7.03
N PRO A 78 -12.18 11.96 8.26
CA PRO A 78 -11.53 13.24 8.46
C PRO A 78 -10.14 13.30 7.83
N ALA A 79 -9.74 14.49 7.36
CA ALA A 79 -8.43 14.67 6.70
C ALA A 79 -7.24 14.42 7.63
N ASP A 80 -7.44 14.60 8.94
CA ASP A 80 -6.45 14.38 10.00
C ASP A 80 -6.58 13.00 10.67
N ALA A 81 -7.43 12.12 10.15
CA ALA A 81 -7.57 10.78 10.69
C ALA A 81 -6.24 10.02 10.63
N ALA A 82 -5.90 9.38 11.73
CA ALA A 82 -4.70 8.56 11.82
C ALA A 82 -5.03 7.09 11.58
N PHE A 83 -4.12 6.42 10.87
CA PHE A 83 -4.17 4.99 10.59
C PHE A 83 -2.94 4.33 11.18
N TYR A 84 -3.08 3.08 11.60
CA TYR A 84 -1.95 2.31 12.10
C TYR A 84 -1.26 1.58 10.95
N PHE A 85 0.05 1.82 10.79
CA PHE A 85 0.87 1.23 9.74
C PHE A 85 1.78 0.15 10.33
N VAL A 86 1.93 -0.95 9.61
CA VAL A 86 2.91 -2.00 9.87
C VAL A 86 3.36 -2.56 8.53
N HIS A 87 4.42 -2.03 7.95
CA HIS A 87 4.91 -2.54 6.66
C HIS A 87 6.38 -2.17 6.42
N GLY A 88 7.10 -3.06 5.76
CA GLY A 88 8.46 -2.83 5.27
C GLY A 88 8.53 -2.65 3.75
N TYR A 89 7.41 -2.84 3.06
CA TYR A 89 7.25 -2.70 1.61
C TYR A 89 6.10 -1.75 1.29
N TYR A 90 6.15 -1.11 0.13
CA TYR A 90 5.10 -0.19 -0.35
C TYR A 90 4.88 -0.34 -1.85
N VAL A 91 3.76 0.14 -2.33
CA VAL A 91 3.36 0.15 -3.75
C VAL A 91 3.55 1.53 -4.35
#